data_39dfb682c842b1accd05b9c24657efb6
#
_entry.id   39dfb682c842b1accd05b9c24657efb6
#
_cell.length_a   1.000
_cell.length_b   1.000
_cell.length_c   1.000
_cell.angle_alpha   90.00
_cell.angle_beta   90.00
_cell.angle_gamma   90.00
#
_symmetry.space_group_name_H-M   'P 1'
#
loop_
_entity.id
_entity.type
_entity.pdbx_description
1 polymer ?
#
loop_
_entity_poly.entity_id
_entity_poly.type
_entity_poly.pdbx_seq_one_letter_code
_entity_poly.pdbx_strand_id
1 'polypeptide(L)'
;MQTPYYEIDERKLNADIALLQNALRSGWGERSVAACSVKTNSLPWLLNHFRQSGLWAEVVSAEEYDLAMRIGFDPAKVIYNGPLKDRRVFEKVLADGGLVNLDSSEEPEWLEEMAGTPQKIRVGLRVNVNFRTLVPTEVPADEEGSRFGYCEENGSLAEVIRRLEKIPGVEIAGLHLHSSTKSRSVTAYAAVAAFAVRLARKYGLTDLTYIDMGGGYYGG
;
A
#
# COMPACT_ATOMS: atom_id res chain seq x y z
N MET A 1 20.64 -5.97 -33.43
CA MET A 1 19.81 -4.95 -32.77
C MET A 1 20.60 -3.67 -32.62
N GLN A 2 19.91 -2.54 -32.72
CA GLN A 2 20.57 -1.23 -32.56
C GLN A 2 20.49 -0.84 -31.07
N THR A 3 21.61 -0.50 -30.44
CA THR A 3 21.70 -0.06 -29.02
C THR A 3 21.48 1.44 -28.91
N PRO A 4 20.95 1.96 -27.77
CA PRO A 4 20.53 1.23 -26.57
C PRO A 4 19.15 0.59 -26.70
N TYR A 5 18.90 -0.53 -26.00
CA TYR A 5 17.59 -1.17 -25.88
C TYR A 5 17.48 -1.87 -24.51
N TYR A 6 16.23 -2.12 -24.09
CA TYR A 6 15.92 -2.94 -22.92
C TYR A 6 15.37 -4.28 -23.39
N GLU A 7 15.75 -5.32 -22.68
CA GLU A 7 15.27 -6.68 -22.91
C GLU A 7 14.65 -7.24 -21.62
N ILE A 8 13.51 -7.88 -21.75
CA ILE A 8 12.82 -8.55 -20.65
C ILE A 8 12.84 -10.05 -20.94
N ASP A 9 13.49 -10.83 -20.07
CA ASP A 9 13.39 -12.29 -20.10
C ASP A 9 12.08 -12.72 -19.44
N GLU A 10 11.11 -13.07 -20.27
CA GLU A 10 9.77 -13.47 -19.82
C GLU A 10 9.81 -14.75 -18.96
N ARG A 11 10.72 -15.69 -19.23
CA ARG A 11 10.82 -16.91 -18.43
C ARG A 11 11.32 -16.60 -17.02
N LYS A 12 12.34 -15.73 -16.92
CA LYS A 12 12.84 -15.29 -15.62
C LYS A 12 11.75 -14.48 -14.88
N LEU A 13 11.06 -13.58 -15.55
CA LEU A 13 9.96 -12.80 -14.97
C LEU A 13 8.87 -13.72 -14.40
N ASN A 14 8.44 -14.73 -15.14
CA ASN A 14 7.45 -15.70 -14.68
C ASN A 14 7.94 -16.49 -13.45
N ALA A 15 9.20 -16.91 -13.46
CA ALA A 15 9.79 -17.61 -12.32
C ALA A 15 9.84 -16.72 -11.06
N ASP A 16 10.23 -15.46 -11.20
CA ASP A 16 10.31 -14.50 -10.09
C ASP A 16 8.91 -14.18 -9.52
N ILE A 17 7.88 -14.02 -10.38
CA ILE A 17 6.49 -13.84 -9.95
C ILE A 17 6.01 -15.07 -9.16
N ALA A 18 6.23 -16.26 -9.69
CA ALA A 18 5.83 -17.49 -9.03
C ALA A 18 6.53 -17.69 -7.69
N LEU A 19 7.82 -17.37 -7.61
CA LEU A 19 8.60 -17.41 -6.38
C LEU A 19 8.02 -16.49 -5.31
N LEU A 20 7.73 -15.23 -5.67
CA LEU A 20 7.14 -14.26 -4.74
C LEU A 20 5.76 -14.73 -4.25
N GLN A 21 4.87 -15.14 -5.16
CA GLN A 21 3.53 -15.60 -4.79
C GLN A 21 3.56 -16.83 -3.90
N ASN A 22 4.45 -17.79 -4.20
CA ASN A 22 4.61 -19.00 -3.39
C ASN A 22 5.18 -18.67 -2.01
N ALA A 23 6.16 -17.77 -1.92
CA ALA A 23 6.72 -17.32 -0.64
C ALA A 23 5.66 -16.63 0.23
N LEU A 24 4.84 -15.77 -0.36
CA LEU A 24 3.73 -15.11 0.33
C LEU A 24 2.71 -16.12 0.85
N ARG A 25 2.25 -17.06 0.01
CA ARG A 25 1.28 -18.10 0.42
C ARG A 25 1.83 -19.00 1.52
N SER A 26 3.09 -19.41 1.38
CA SER A 26 3.75 -20.29 2.37
C SER A 26 3.96 -19.60 3.71
N GLY A 27 4.33 -18.31 3.70
CA GLY A 27 4.64 -17.56 4.92
C GLY A 27 3.44 -16.91 5.58
N TRP A 28 2.49 -16.41 4.79
CA TRP A 28 1.36 -15.61 5.27
C TRP A 28 -0.01 -16.22 4.97
N GLY A 29 -0.06 -17.29 4.19
CA GLY A 29 -1.28 -18.04 3.85
C GLY A 29 -1.93 -17.61 2.54
N GLU A 30 -2.97 -18.34 2.15
CA GLU A 30 -3.65 -18.24 0.84
C GLU A 30 -4.29 -16.88 0.56
N ARG A 31 -4.57 -16.09 1.57
CA ARG A 31 -5.14 -14.74 1.42
C ARG A 31 -4.10 -13.65 1.13
N SER A 32 -2.83 -14.02 1.01
CA SER A 32 -1.76 -13.08 0.67
C SER A 32 -1.89 -12.59 -0.77
N VAL A 33 -1.65 -11.32 -0.98
CA VAL A 33 -1.74 -10.66 -2.28
C VAL A 33 -0.41 -9.98 -2.61
N ALA A 34 0.08 -10.20 -3.83
CA ALA A 34 1.13 -9.39 -4.41
C ALA A 34 0.53 -8.30 -5.29
N ALA A 35 1.04 -7.09 -5.17
CA ALA A 35 0.68 -5.97 -6.04
C ALA A 35 1.90 -5.45 -6.80
N CYS A 36 1.70 -5.01 -8.04
CA CYS A 36 2.72 -4.29 -8.80
C CYS A 36 2.55 -2.79 -8.61
N SER A 37 3.64 -2.11 -8.24
CA SER A 37 3.65 -0.65 -8.13
C SER A 37 3.83 -0.02 -9.51
N VAL A 38 2.78 0.64 -10.02
CA VAL A 38 2.77 1.23 -11.38
C VAL A 38 3.84 2.30 -11.53
N LYS A 39 4.08 3.09 -10.48
CA LYS A 39 5.12 4.14 -10.48
C LYS A 39 6.54 3.61 -10.73
N THR A 40 6.83 2.36 -10.35
CA THR A 40 8.19 1.80 -10.50
C THR A 40 8.47 1.35 -11.92
N ASN A 41 7.46 0.87 -12.64
CA ASN A 41 7.53 0.54 -14.05
C ASN A 41 6.14 0.57 -14.68
N SER A 42 5.85 1.60 -15.44
CA SER A 42 4.56 1.84 -16.09
C SER A 42 4.46 1.25 -17.51
N LEU A 43 5.37 0.35 -17.90
CA LEU A 43 5.32 -0.27 -19.23
C LEU A 43 4.03 -1.10 -19.41
N PRO A 44 3.14 -0.75 -20.36
CA PRO A 44 1.83 -1.40 -20.47
C PRO A 44 1.89 -2.91 -20.68
N TRP A 45 2.87 -3.39 -21.44
CA TRP A 45 3.10 -4.83 -21.63
C TRP A 45 3.37 -5.53 -20.30
N LEU A 46 4.28 -4.97 -19.48
CA LEU A 46 4.67 -5.54 -18.19
C LEU A 46 3.51 -5.52 -17.19
N LEU A 47 2.79 -4.41 -17.11
CA LEU A 47 1.61 -4.29 -16.25
C LEU A 47 0.51 -5.28 -16.65
N ASN A 48 0.26 -5.46 -17.95
CA ASN A 48 -0.68 -6.48 -18.42
C ASN A 48 -0.21 -7.90 -18.07
N HIS A 49 1.10 -8.17 -18.15
CA HIS A 49 1.67 -9.45 -17.75
C HIS A 49 1.47 -9.72 -16.25
N PHE A 50 1.71 -8.72 -15.39
CA PHE A 50 1.42 -8.80 -13.96
C PHE A 50 -0.07 -9.04 -13.67
N ARG A 51 -0.95 -8.30 -14.36
CA ARG A 51 -2.40 -8.51 -14.26
C ARG A 51 -2.81 -9.94 -14.61
N GLN A 52 -2.29 -10.48 -15.70
CA GLN A 52 -2.57 -11.86 -16.14
C GLN A 52 -2.00 -12.89 -15.15
N SER A 53 -0.94 -12.57 -14.45
CA SER A 53 -0.35 -13.38 -13.38
C SER A 53 -1.10 -13.24 -12.04
N GLY A 54 -2.19 -12.47 -12.00
CA GLY A 54 -3.04 -12.32 -10.81
C GLY A 54 -2.57 -11.30 -9.79
N LEU A 55 -1.58 -10.45 -10.11
CA LEU A 55 -1.16 -9.36 -9.24
C LEU A 55 -2.21 -8.23 -9.26
N TRP A 56 -2.29 -7.52 -8.15
CA TRP A 56 -3.07 -6.28 -8.05
C TRP A 56 -2.26 -5.09 -8.57
N ALA A 57 -2.91 -3.95 -8.82
CA ALA A 57 -2.23 -2.70 -9.18
C ALA A 57 -2.14 -1.77 -7.96
N GLU A 58 -0.94 -1.35 -7.60
CA GLU A 58 -0.72 -0.24 -6.66
C GLU A 58 -0.46 1.02 -7.47
N VAL A 59 -1.28 2.05 -7.27
CA VAL A 59 -1.25 3.33 -7.96
C VAL A 59 -1.11 4.48 -6.97
N VAL A 60 -0.47 5.57 -7.39
CA VAL A 60 -0.24 6.76 -6.53
C VAL A 60 -0.70 8.05 -7.19
N SER A 61 -1.26 7.99 -8.40
CA SER A 61 -1.84 9.14 -9.10
C SER A 61 -3.04 8.76 -9.96
N ALA A 62 -3.77 9.77 -10.45
CA ALA A 62 -4.90 9.58 -11.35
C ALA A 62 -4.47 8.97 -12.68
N GLU A 63 -3.32 9.39 -13.20
CA GLU A 63 -2.77 8.88 -14.47
C GLU A 63 -2.41 7.40 -14.37
N GLU A 64 -1.82 6.98 -13.24
CA GLU A 64 -1.52 5.58 -12.98
C GLU A 64 -2.79 4.73 -12.85
N TYR A 65 -3.81 5.27 -12.18
CA TYR A 65 -5.12 4.64 -12.11
C TYR A 65 -5.75 4.49 -13.50
N ASP A 66 -5.78 5.55 -14.29
CA ASP A 66 -6.33 5.52 -15.65
C ASP A 66 -5.56 4.53 -16.55
N LEU A 67 -4.24 4.45 -16.39
CA LEU A 67 -3.43 3.45 -17.09
C LEU A 67 -3.79 2.02 -16.66
N ALA A 68 -3.93 1.75 -15.37
CA ALA A 68 -4.33 0.44 -14.86
C ALA A 68 -5.72 0.03 -15.41
N MET A 69 -6.67 0.97 -15.44
CA MET A 69 -8.00 0.72 -15.99
C MET A 69 -7.96 0.41 -17.51
N ARG A 70 -7.17 1.15 -18.27
CA ARG A 70 -6.99 0.91 -19.73
C ARG A 70 -6.35 -0.45 -20.02
N ILE A 71 -5.46 -0.92 -19.16
CA ILE A 71 -4.84 -2.26 -19.26
C ILE A 71 -5.86 -3.36 -18.89
N GLY A 72 -6.92 -3.02 -18.16
CA GLY A 72 -7.99 -3.93 -17.77
C GLY A 72 -7.79 -4.60 -16.42
N PHE A 73 -7.09 -3.95 -15.48
CA PHE A 73 -7.12 -4.39 -14.08
C PHE A 73 -8.56 -4.32 -13.57
N ASP A 74 -8.91 -5.29 -12.73
CA ASP A 74 -10.16 -5.27 -11.98
C ASP A 74 -10.13 -4.08 -11.00
N PRO A 75 -11.10 -3.14 -11.04
CA PRO A 75 -11.12 -2.00 -10.14
C PRO A 75 -11.09 -2.38 -8.65
N ALA A 76 -11.69 -3.51 -8.27
CA ALA A 76 -11.64 -4.05 -6.92
C ALA A 76 -10.25 -4.58 -6.51
N LYS A 77 -9.31 -4.68 -7.46
CA LYS A 77 -7.92 -5.09 -7.25
C LYS A 77 -6.95 -3.93 -7.42
N VAL A 78 -7.39 -2.71 -7.17
CA VAL A 78 -6.56 -1.52 -7.14
C VAL A 78 -6.30 -1.09 -5.71
N ILE A 79 -5.05 -0.73 -5.41
CA ILE A 79 -4.63 -0.12 -4.15
C ILE A 79 -4.19 1.31 -4.47
N TYR A 80 -4.90 2.31 -3.94
CA TYR A 80 -4.59 3.72 -4.16
C TYR A 80 -3.83 4.27 -2.95
N ASN A 81 -2.55 4.44 -3.12
CA ASN A 81 -1.61 4.98 -2.15
C ASN A 81 -1.16 6.40 -2.54
N GLY A 82 -0.23 6.96 -1.78
CA GLY A 82 0.41 8.25 -2.05
C GLY A 82 -0.20 9.41 -1.28
N PRO A 83 0.62 10.45 -1.00
CA PRO A 83 0.25 11.58 -0.13
C PRO A 83 -0.61 12.64 -0.82
N LEU A 84 -0.66 12.63 -2.15
CA LEU A 84 -1.43 13.57 -2.95
C LEU A 84 -2.33 12.79 -3.90
N LYS A 85 -3.60 12.65 -3.55
CA LYS A 85 -4.59 11.92 -4.33
C LYS A 85 -5.52 12.86 -5.09
N ASP A 86 -5.95 12.43 -6.26
CA ASP A 86 -7.09 13.03 -6.95
C ASP A 86 -8.39 12.56 -6.28
N ARG A 87 -9.23 13.50 -5.85
CA ARG A 87 -10.46 13.19 -5.12
C ARG A 87 -11.43 12.34 -5.94
N ARG A 88 -11.61 12.62 -7.22
CA ARG A 88 -12.48 11.83 -8.11
C ARG A 88 -12.05 10.36 -8.19
N VAL A 89 -10.74 10.12 -8.28
CA VAL A 89 -10.19 8.76 -8.29
C VAL A 89 -10.31 8.11 -6.92
N PHE A 90 -10.08 8.85 -5.85
CA PHE A 90 -10.28 8.38 -4.47
C PHE A 90 -11.70 7.84 -4.26
N GLU A 91 -12.72 8.66 -4.58
CA GLU A 91 -14.13 8.28 -4.46
C GLU A 91 -14.46 7.07 -5.36
N LYS A 92 -13.91 7.06 -6.58
CA LYS A 92 -14.15 5.96 -7.53
C LYS A 92 -13.54 4.65 -7.08
N VAL A 93 -12.30 4.63 -6.58
CA VAL A 93 -11.66 3.41 -6.08
C VAL A 93 -12.45 2.84 -4.91
N LEU A 94 -12.93 3.68 -4.00
CA LEU A 94 -13.78 3.24 -2.88
C LEU A 94 -15.12 2.66 -3.36
N ALA A 95 -15.77 3.32 -4.33
CA ALA A 95 -17.04 2.85 -4.89
C ALA A 95 -16.91 1.52 -5.63
N ASP A 96 -15.80 1.29 -6.29
CA ASP A 96 -15.51 0.08 -7.05
C ASP A 96 -14.98 -1.09 -6.17
N GLY A 97 -14.82 -0.86 -4.84
CA GLY A 97 -14.37 -1.88 -3.90
C GLY A 97 -12.85 -2.08 -3.83
N GLY A 98 -12.08 -1.17 -4.42
CA GLY A 98 -10.62 -1.12 -4.27
C GLY A 98 -10.19 -0.66 -2.88
N LEU A 99 -8.88 -0.67 -2.63
CA LEU A 99 -8.31 -0.25 -1.35
C LEU A 99 -7.76 1.17 -1.47
N VAL A 100 -8.06 2.01 -0.49
CA VAL A 100 -7.47 3.35 -0.35
C VAL A 100 -6.80 3.45 1.01
N ASN A 101 -5.51 3.79 1.02
CA ASN A 101 -4.78 4.07 2.25
C ASN A 101 -4.63 5.59 2.41
N LEU A 102 -5.22 6.14 3.46
CA LEU A 102 -5.16 7.57 3.78
C LEU A 102 -3.72 7.95 4.17
N ASP A 103 -3.24 9.07 3.68
CA ASP A 103 -1.86 9.54 3.85
C ASP A 103 -1.79 11.04 4.23
N SER A 104 -2.82 11.83 3.91
CA SER A 104 -2.87 13.26 4.13
C SER A 104 -3.99 13.69 5.07
N SER A 105 -3.91 14.93 5.57
CA SER A 105 -4.92 15.52 6.46
C SER A 105 -6.23 15.89 5.77
N GLU A 106 -6.25 16.01 4.44
CA GLU A 106 -7.41 16.40 3.65
C GLU A 106 -8.38 15.23 3.41
N GLU A 107 -7.86 14.03 3.30
CA GLU A 107 -8.65 12.86 2.93
C GLU A 107 -9.76 12.50 3.94
N PRO A 108 -9.58 12.66 5.25
CA PRO A 108 -10.67 12.54 6.21
C PRO A 108 -11.83 13.53 5.99
N GLU A 109 -11.56 14.74 5.47
CA GLU A 109 -12.58 15.72 5.13
C GLU A 109 -13.47 15.22 3.98
N TRP A 110 -12.86 14.61 2.97
CA TRP A 110 -13.62 13.99 1.88
C TRP A 110 -14.54 12.87 2.37
N LEU A 111 -14.08 12.08 3.34
CA LEU A 111 -14.91 11.04 3.95
C LEU A 111 -16.06 11.62 4.77
N GLU A 112 -15.86 12.75 5.46
CA GLU A 112 -16.92 13.46 6.18
C GLU A 112 -18.00 13.96 5.21
N GLU A 113 -17.61 14.46 4.04
CA GLU A 113 -18.55 14.90 2.99
C GLU A 113 -19.28 13.71 2.32
N MET A 114 -18.65 12.54 2.26
CA MET A 114 -19.26 11.31 1.77
C MET A 114 -20.16 10.61 2.81
N ALA A 115 -20.14 11.07 4.07
CA ALA A 115 -20.89 10.46 5.16
C ALA A 115 -22.41 10.46 4.87
N GLY A 116 -23.08 9.39 5.31
CA GLY A 116 -24.53 9.24 5.10
C GLY A 116 -24.91 8.50 3.81
N THR A 117 -23.94 8.05 3.02
CA THR A 117 -24.19 7.09 1.95
C THR A 117 -24.61 5.74 2.55
N PRO A 118 -25.50 4.95 1.89
CA PRO A 118 -25.91 3.64 2.38
C PRO A 118 -24.78 2.62 2.47
N GLN A 119 -23.69 2.85 1.73
CA GLN A 119 -22.58 1.92 1.63
C GLN A 119 -21.53 2.20 2.71
N LYS A 120 -21.04 1.15 3.37
CA LYS A 120 -19.89 1.26 4.25
C LYS A 120 -18.63 1.61 3.46
N ILE A 121 -17.91 2.60 3.94
CA ILE A 121 -16.65 3.07 3.36
C ILE A 121 -15.51 2.45 4.17
N ARG A 122 -14.66 1.67 3.52
CA ARG A 122 -13.54 0.97 4.15
C ARG A 122 -12.22 1.55 3.66
N VAL A 123 -11.43 2.09 4.57
CA VAL A 123 -10.14 2.72 4.28
C VAL A 123 -9.02 2.13 5.11
N GLY A 124 -7.80 2.20 4.61
CA GLY A 124 -6.61 1.97 5.42
C GLY A 124 -5.96 3.26 5.86
N LEU A 125 -5.01 3.15 6.77
CA LEU A 125 -4.18 4.25 7.23
C LEU A 125 -2.73 3.99 6.88
N ARG A 126 -2.10 4.93 6.20
CA ARG A 126 -0.66 4.91 6.04
C ARG A 126 -0.01 5.36 7.34
N VAL A 127 0.79 4.49 7.92
CA VAL A 127 1.52 4.76 9.15
C VAL A 127 2.94 5.20 8.83
N ASN A 128 3.35 6.32 9.40
CA ASN A 128 4.74 6.76 9.39
C ASN A 128 5.55 5.88 10.34
N VAL A 129 6.54 5.16 9.80
CA VAL A 129 7.39 4.27 10.58
C VAL A 129 8.70 4.97 10.91
N ASN A 130 8.99 5.14 12.20
CA ASN A 130 10.27 5.64 12.65
C ASN A 130 11.29 4.49 12.75
N PHE A 131 12.02 4.26 11.68
CA PHE A 131 13.00 3.17 11.58
C PHE A 131 14.16 3.33 12.57
N ARG A 132 14.55 4.56 12.91
CA ARG A 132 15.60 4.79 13.91
C ARG A 132 15.22 4.24 15.29
N THR A 133 13.95 4.33 15.64
CA THR A 133 13.43 3.78 16.90
C THR A 133 13.15 2.29 16.78
N LEU A 134 12.65 1.85 15.63
CA LEU A 134 12.21 0.46 15.45
C LEU A 134 13.36 -0.52 15.23
N VAL A 135 14.35 -0.14 14.40
CA VAL A 135 15.51 -0.98 14.01
C VAL A 135 16.80 -0.13 13.90
N PRO A 136 17.28 0.42 15.02
CA PRO A 136 18.37 1.40 15.00
C PRO A 136 19.67 0.90 14.38
N THR A 137 19.91 -0.40 14.38
CA THR A 137 21.11 -1.02 13.80
C THR A 137 21.04 -1.24 12.28
N GLU A 138 19.85 -1.16 11.71
CA GLU A 138 19.58 -1.47 10.28
C GLU A 138 19.45 -0.20 9.42
N VAL A 139 19.49 0.97 10.05
CA VAL A 139 19.21 2.25 9.38
C VAL A 139 20.47 3.12 9.43
N PRO A 140 20.91 3.69 8.29
CA PRO A 140 21.99 4.65 8.27
C PRO A 140 21.72 5.83 9.20
N ALA A 141 22.78 6.35 9.86
CA ALA A 141 22.65 7.43 10.84
C ALA A 141 22.14 8.76 10.23
N ASP A 142 22.30 8.92 8.92
CA ASP A 142 21.89 10.09 8.14
C ASP A 142 20.52 9.91 7.46
N GLU A 143 19.83 8.78 7.67
CA GLU A 143 18.49 8.59 7.09
C GLU A 143 17.49 9.52 7.76
N GLU A 144 16.88 10.39 6.98
CA GLU A 144 15.74 11.19 7.41
C GLU A 144 14.51 10.31 7.59
N GLY A 145 13.70 10.59 8.63
CA GLY A 145 12.42 9.91 8.84
C GLY A 145 11.47 10.09 7.66
N SER A 146 10.51 9.18 7.53
CA SER A 146 9.47 9.29 6.51
C SER A 146 8.67 10.58 6.68
N ARG A 147 8.33 11.22 5.55
CA ARG A 147 7.44 12.39 5.49
C ARG A 147 5.98 12.01 5.28
N PHE A 148 5.69 10.74 5.08
CA PHE A 148 4.41 10.23 4.64
C PHE A 148 3.69 9.51 5.77
N GLY A 149 2.37 9.61 5.75
CA GLY A 149 1.51 8.91 6.68
C GLY A 149 1.41 9.56 8.05
N TYR A 150 0.55 8.98 8.87
CA TYR A 150 0.27 9.43 10.23
C TYR A 150 1.28 8.82 11.21
N CYS A 151 1.83 9.66 12.07
CA CYS A 151 2.90 9.29 12.99
C CYS A 151 2.32 8.99 14.39
N GLU A 152 2.79 7.90 15.00
CA GLU A 152 2.40 7.55 16.36
C GLU A 152 2.98 8.51 17.39
N GLU A 153 4.25 8.89 17.22
CA GLU A 153 5.01 9.65 18.19
C GLU A 153 4.54 11.10 18.35
N ASN A 154 4.05 11.71 17.26
CA ASN A 154 3.49 13.07 17.30
C ASN A 154 1.99 13.11 17.55
N GLY A 155 1.34 11.95 17.67
CA GLY A 155 -0.07 11.83 17.97
C GLY A 155 -1.03 11.91 16.76
N SER A 156 -0.54 12.20 15.54
CA SER A 156 -1.39 12.35 14.36
C SER A 156 -2.12 11.05 13.98
N LEU A 157 -1.51 9.88 14.25
CA LEU A 157 -2.19 8.59 14.06
C LEU A 157 -3.38 8.43 15.00
N ALA A 158 -3.22 8.77 16.29
CA ALA A 158 -4.32 8.71 17.26
C ALA A 158 -5.44 9.72 16.93
N GLU A 159 -5.08 10.87 16.39
CA GLU A 159 -6.02 11.90 16.00
C GLU A 159 -6.89 11.46 14.80
N VAL A 160 -6.26 10.95 13.73
CA VAL A 160 -7.01 10.50 12.55
C VAL A 160 -7.92 9.31 12.89
N ILE A 161 -7.46 8.36 13.72
CA ILE A 161 -8.31 7.23 14.17
C ILE A 161 -9.55 7.76 14.87
N ARG A 162 -9.41 8.65 15.87
CA ARG A 162 -10.53 9.25 16.59
C ARG A 162 -11.46 10.09 15.70
N ARG A 163 -10.92 10.70 14.62
CA ARG A 163 -11.70 11.43 13.63
C ARG A 163 -12.56 10.49 12.81
N LEU A 164 -11.96 9.43 12.27
CA LEU A 164 -12.66 8.46 11.43
C LEU A 164 -13.75 7.68 12.19
N GLU A 165 -13.50 7.32 13.47
CA GLU A 165 -14.48 6.66 14.33
C GLU A 165 -15.78 7.47 14.51
N LYS A 166 -15.73 8.79 14.30
CA LYS A 166 -16.89 9.67 14.40
C LYS A 166 -17.67 9.81 13.09
N ILE A 167 -17.13 9.36 11.97
CA ILE A 167 -17.76 9.47 10.67
C ILE A 167 -18.68 8.25 10.46
N PRO A 168 -20.01 8.47 10.36
CA PRO A 168 -20.94 7.36 10.19
C PRO A 168 -20.66 6.57 8.90
N GLY A 169 -20.57 5.26 9.03
CA GLY A 169 -20.36 4.35 7.88
C GLY A 169 -18.91 4.20 7.43
N VAL A 170 -17.94 4.89 8.06
CA VAL A 170 -16.51 4.71 7.78
C VAL A 170 -15.90 3.67 8.73
N GLU A 171 -15.13 2.74 8.17
CA GLU A 171 -14.42 1.69 8.91
C GLU A 171 -12.93 1.71 8.54
N ILE A 172 -12.06 1.61 9.55
CA ILE A 172 -10.62 1.42 9.35
C ILE A 172 -10.39 -0.08 9.08
N ALA A 173 -10.11 -0.41 7.82
CA ALA A 173 -9.99 -1.78 7.34
C ALA A 173 -8.55 -2.26 7.18
N GLY A 174 -7.57 -1.37 7.22
CA GLY A 174 -6.18 -1.74 7.03
C GLY A 174 -5.16 -0.76 7.56
N LEU A 175 -3.91 -1.23 7.63
CA LEU A 175 -2.73 -0.42 7.89
C LEU A 175 -1.75 -0.58 6.74
N HIS A 176 -1.20 0.51 6.24
CA HIS A 176 -0.15 0.53 5.23
C HIS A 176 1.16 1.04 5.85
N LEU A 177 2.18 0.20 5.83
CA LEU A 177 3.48 0.50 6.40
C LEU A 177 4.56 0.28 5.34
N HIS A 178 4.92 1.34 4.64
CA HIS A 178 5.98 1.27 3.62
C HIS A 178 7.33 1.61 4.24
N SER A 179 8.29 0.71 4.08
CA SER A 179 9.68 0.94 4.48
C SER A 179 10.50 1.56 3.36
N SER A 180 11.56 2.26 3.73
CA SER A 180 12.56 2.69 2.75
C SER A 180 13.23 1.50 2.09
N THR A 181 13.42 1.59 0.77
CA THR A 181 14.15 0.57 -0.01
C THR A 181 15.64 0.50 0.32
N LYS A 182 16.16 1.43 1.13
CA LYS A 182 17.59 1.52 1.43
C LYS A 182 18.10 0.41 2.34
N SER A 183 17.30 -0.01 3.32
CA SER A 183 17.75 -0.98 4.31
C SER A 183 17.95 -2.39 3.76
N ARG A 184 17.12 -2.84 2.80
CA ARG A 184 17.10 -4.22 2.26
C ARG A 184 17.12 -5.32 3.33
N SER A 185 16.73 -4.98 4.55
CA SER A 185 16.87 -5.83 5.73
C SER A 185 15.60 -6.63 5.99
N VAL A 186 15.73 -7.95 6.07
CA VAL A 186 14.65 -8.84 6.51
C VAL A 186 14.22 -8.52 7.94
N THR A 187 15.17 -8.16 8.80
CA THR A 187 14.89 -7.74 10.19
C THR A 187 14.01 -6.52 10.24
N ALA A 188 14.25 -5.53 9.36
CA ALA A 188 13.41 -4.33 9.26
C ALA A 188 11.97 -4.67 8.86
N TYR A 189 11.76 -5.53 7.87
CA TYR A 189 10.41 -5.96 7.47
C TYR A 189 9.69 -6.73 8.59
N ALA A 190 10.40 -7.62 9.28
CA ALA A 190 9.83 -8.35 10.42
C ALA A 190 9.43 -7.40 11.56
N ALA A 191 10.25 -6.40 11.85
CA ALA A 191 9.97 -5.38 12.86
C ALA A 191 8.76 -4.52 12.46
N VAL A 192 8.62 -4.13 11.18
CA VAL A 192 7.47 -3.39 10.66
C VAL A 192 6.18 -4.21 10.79
N ALA A 193 6.21 -5.50 10.47
CA ALA A 193 5.06 -6.37 10.64
C ALA A 193 4.63 -6.48 12.11
N ALA A 194 5.59 -6.68 13.03
CA ALA A 194 5.32 -6.70 14.46
C ALA A 194 4.77 -5.35 14.97
N PHE A 195 5.30 -4.25 14.44
CA PHE A 195 4.83 -2.90 14.74
C PHE A 195 3.37 -2.69 14.31
N ALA A 196 2.97 -3.14 13.11
CA ALA A 196 1.59 -3.07 12.65
C ALA A 196 0.64 -3.79 13.61
N VAL A 197 1.00 -5.01 14.05
CA VAL A 197 0.21 -5.78 15.03
C VAL A 197 0.12 -5.06 16.37
N ARG A 198 1.22 -4.45 16.85
CA ARG A 198 1.25 -3.65 18.08
C ARG A 198 0.29 -2.46 17.98
N LEU A 199 0.31 -1.74 16.86
CA LEU A 199 -0.59 -0.61 16.64
C LEU A 199 -2.05 -1.03 16.61
N ALA A 200 -2.36 -2.10 15.88
CA ALA A 200 -3.72 -2.65 15.83
C ALA A 200 -4.26 -2.94 17.25
N ARG A 201 -3.46 -3.59 18.09
CA ARG A 201 -3.82 -3.88 19.48
C ARG A 201 -3.95 -2.61 20.33
N LYS A 202 -2.99 -1.69 20.20
CA LYS A 202 -2.95 -0.45 20.98
C LYS A 202 -4.19 0.42 20.75
N TYR A 203 -4.62 0.52 19.49
CA TYR A 203 -5.75 1.36 19.09
C TYR A 203 -7.08 0.59 18.98
N GLY A 204 -7.11 -0.68 19.37
CA GLY A 204 -8.34 -1.48 19.34
C GLY A 204 -8.89 -1.72 17.93
N LEU A 205 -8.03 -1.72 16.90
CA LEU A 205 -8.42 -1.94 15.51
C LEU A 205 -8.65 -3.43 15.27
N THR A 206 -9.80 -3.94 15.69
CA THR A 206 -10.14 -5.38 15.64
C THR A 206 -10.64 -5.83 14.28
N ASP A 207 -11.14 -4.90 13.45
CA ASP A 207 -11.81 -5.20 12.18
C ASP A 207 -10.89 -5.02 10.96
N LEU A 208 -9.57 -5.00 11.20
CA LEU A 208 -8.59 -4.96 10.12
C LEU A 208 -8.71 -6.22 9.25
N THR A 209 -8.80 -6.01 7.96
CA THR A 209 -8.85 -7.07 6.95
C THR A 209 -7.56 -7.24 6.18
N TYR A 210 -6.67 -6.24 6.24
CA TYR A 210 -5.36 -6.31 5.59
C TYR A 210 -4.29 -5.50 6.34
N ILE A 211 -3.05 -5.90 6.08
CA ILE A 211 -1.85 -5.11 6.34
C ILE A 211 -1.10 -5.01 5.01
N ASP A 212 -0.91 -3.80 4.53
CA ASP A 212 -0.11 -3.49 3.36
C ASP A 212 1.32 -3.17 3.80
N MET A 213 2.24 -4.08 3.52
CA MET A 213 3.65 -3.95 3.91
C MET A 213 4.46 -3.05 2.98
N GLY A 214 3.81 -2.44 1.98
CA GLY A 214 4.49 -1.64 0.97
C GLY A 214 5.39 -2.45 0.05
N GLY A 215 6.37 -1.78 -0.54
CA GLY A 215 7.29 -2.35 -1.51
C GLY A 215 8.74 -2.31 -1.06
N GLY A 216 9.66 -2.38 -2.04
CA GLY A 216 11.10 -2.33 -1.80
C GLY A 216 11.72 -3.71 -1.58
N TYR A 217 11.02 -4.76 -1.96
CA TYR A 217 11.56 -6.12 -1.95
C TYR A 217 12.54 -6.29 -3.12
N TYR A 218 13.68 -6.88 -2.85
CA TYR A 218 14.71 -7.18 -3.84
C TYR A 218 14.83 -8.69 -4.02
N GLY A 219 14.76 -9.13 -5.26
CA GLY A 219 15.19 -10.45 -5.65
C GLY A 219 16.72 -10.51 -5.77
N GLY A 220 17.33 -11.58 -5.31
CA GLY A 220 18.76 -11.86 -5.48
C GLY A 220 19.05 -12.58 -6.79
#